data_1000affaec3c421357ae80331095cfb6
#
_entry.id   1000affaec3c421357ae80331095cfb6
#
_cell.length_a   1.000
_cell.length_b   1.000
_cell.length_c   1.000
_cell.angle_alpha   90.00
_cell.angle_beta   90.00
_cell.angle_gamma   90.00
#
_symmetry.space_group_name_H-M   'P 1'
#
loop_
_entity.id
_entity.type
_entity.pdbx_description
1 polymer ?
#
loop_
_entity_poly.entity_id
_entity_poly.type
_entity_poly.pdbx_seq_one_letter_code
_entity_poly.pdbx_strand_id
1 'polypeptide(L)'
;VIPWIANLRRAARFDRIDRFCGILNGTGNYLIDRMTCGLSFGEALAEAQALGFAEADPTADVGGFDLVNKSIVTAAAAFGCVPGVETPVPVVGLEKLSVDFMHLAAREGKTVRFMAFGRCAANRPNAQAPALALGVAPVLLSSTSLEAGVGRNYNLASFYGDVASPMSFFG
;
A
#
# COMPACT_ATOMS: atom_id res chain seq x y z
N VAL A 1 -2.05 12.54 8.19
CA VAL A 1 -1.88 12.68 6.72
C VAL A 1 -0.42 12.91 6.40
N ILE A 2 0.18 12.03 5.61
CA ILE A 2 1.58 12.15 5.18
C ILE A 2 1.66 13.14 4.01
N PRO A 3 2.62 14.09 3.98
CA PRO A 3 2.82 14.99 2.84
C PRO A 3 3.53 14.24 1.68
N TRP A 4 2.97 13.10 1.27
CA TRP A 4 3.56 12.12 0.38
C TRP A 4 3.84 12.66 -1.02
N ILE A 5 2.81 13.16 -1.69
CA ILE A 5 2.93 13.63 -3.08
C ILE A 5 3.88 14.83 -3.22
N ALA A 6 3.87 15.74 -2.24
CA ALA A 6 4.77 16.90 -2.25
C ALA A 6 6.24 16.47 -2.15
N ASN A 7 6.53 15.49 -1.28
CA ASN A 7 7.89 14.96 -1.10
C ASN A 7 8.34 14.13 -2.30
N LEU A 8 7.46 13.32 -2.89
CA LEU A 8 7.74 12.62 -4.15
C LEU A 8 8.13 13.58 -5.27
N ARG A 9 7.33 14.65 -5.48
CA ARG A 9 7.61 15.66 -6.51
C ARG A 9 8.92 16.40 -6.27
N ARG A 10 9.32 16.60 -5.02
CA ARG A 10 10.63 17.18 -4.68
C ARG A 10 11.75 16.21 -5.02
N ALA A 11 11.64 14.95 -4.58
CA ALA A 11 12.63 13.91 -4.84
C ALA A 11 12.82 13.67 -6.33
N ALA A 12 11.75 13.59 -7.12
CA ALA A 12 11.79 13.37 -8.56
C ALA A 12 12.51 14.47 -9.37
N ARG A 13 12.90 15.59 -8.73
CA ARG A 13 13.71 16.66 -9.37
C ARG A 13 15.21 16.33 -9.42
N PHE A 14 15.68 15.49 -8.51
CA PHE A 14 17.10 15.16 -8.39
C PHE A 14 17.40 13.66 -8.39
N ASP A 15 16.34 12.85 -8.33
CA ASP A 15 16.46 11.39 -8.32
C ASP A 15 15.46 10.76 -9.29
N ARG A 16 15.87 9.69 -9.94
CA ARG A 16 14.98 8.88 -10.76
C ARG A 16 14.34 7.82 -9.90
N ILE A 17 13.11 8.07 -9.49
CA ILE A 17 12.32 7.10 -8.71
C ILE A 17 11.86 5.98 -9.65
N ASP A 18 12.20 4.74 -9.32
CA ASP A 18 11.83 3.54 -10.10
C ASP A 18 10.75 2.69 -9.43
N ARG A 19 10.53 2.87 -8.11
CA ARG A 19 9.62 2.05 -7.33
C ARG A 19 9.06 2.80 -6.13
N PHE A 20 7.84 2.47 -5.76
CA PHE A 20 7.25 2.82 -4.48
C PHE A 20 6.47 1.65 -3.88
N CYS A 21 6.30 1.67 -2.58
CA CYS A 21 5.34 0.84 -1.85
C CYS A 21 4.80 1.61 -0.64
N GLY A 22 3.63 1.19 -0.14
CA GLY A 22 3.12 1.85 1.05
C GLY A 22 1.80 1.29 1.56
N ILE A 23 1.62 1.49 2.85
CA ILE A 23 0.36 1.35 3.59
C ILE A 23 -0.30 2.73 3.49
N LEU A 24 -1.20 2.91 2.53
CA LEU A 24 -1.79 4.22 2.19
C LEU A 24 -3.28 4.32 2.55
N ASN A 25 -3.81 3.33 3.26
CA ASN A 25 -5.20 3.30 3.72
C ASN A 25 -5.23 2.92 5.21
N GLY A 26 -5.62 3.88 6.06
CA GLY A 26 -5.65 3.71 7.51
C GLY A 26 -6.71 2.72 7.96
N THR A 27 -7.90 2.70 7.32
CA THR A 27 -8.97 1.74 7.60
C THR A 27 -8.49 0.32 7.38
N GLY A 28 -7.95 0.03 6.20
CA GLY A 28 -7.44 -1.31 5.86
C GLY A 28 -6.31 -1.76 6.80
N ASN A 29 -5.39 -0.84 7.16
CA ASN A 29 -4.33 -1.17 8.11
C ASN A 29 -4.87 -1.47 9.51
N TYR A 30 -5.87 -0.70 9.98
CA TYR A 30 -6.53 -0.94 11.25
C TYR A 30 -7.20 -2.32 11.28
N LEU A 31 -7.94 -2.69 10.23
CA LEU A 31 -8.60 -4.00 10.14
C LEU A 31 -7.58 -5.14 10.26
N ILE A 32 -6.48 -5.07 9.51
CA ILE A 32 -5.40 -6.07 9.60
C ILE A 32 -4.81 -6.14 11.00
N ASP A 33 -4.57 -5.00 11.64
CA ASP A 33 -4.03 -4.95 13.00
C ASP A 33 -4.95 -5.67 14.00
N ARG A 34 -6.26 -5.43 13.91
CA ARG A 34 -7.26 -6.09 14.75
C ARG A 34 -7.40 -7.60 14.48
N MET A 35 -7.37 -7.98 13.20
CA MET A 35 -7.37 -9.40 12.80
C MET A 35 -6.10 -10.13 13.27
N THR A 36 -4.96 -9.47 13.29
CA THR A 36 -3.72 -10.02 13.85
C THR A 36 -3.85 -10.26 15.37
N CYS A 37 -4.68 -9.46 16.06
CA CYS A 37 -5.03 -9.66 17.47
C CYS A 37 -6.12 -10.72 17.69
N GLY A 38 -6.62 -11.38 16.64
CA GLY A 38 -7.55 -12.50 16.70
C GLY A 38 -9.02 -12.15 16.44
N LEU A 39 -9.36 -10.89 16.11
CA LEU A 39 -10.73 -10.56 15.72
C LEU A 39 -11.03 -11.08 14.32
N SER A 40 -12.24 -11.55 14.08
CA SER A 40 -12.72 -11.80 12.73
C SER A 40 -12.79 -10.50 11.92
N PHE A 41 -12.80 -10.60 10.59
CA PHE A 41 -12.96 -9.42 9.73
C PHE A 41 -14.20 -8.60 10.08
N GLY A 42 -15.34 -9.27 10.35
CA GLY A 42 -16.59 -8.58 10.71
C GLY A 42 -16.50 -7.83 12.04
N GLU A 43 -15.89 -8.44 13.07
CA GLU A 43 -15.67 -7.80 14.36
C GLU A 43 -14.71 -6.60 14.24
N ALA A 44 -13.62 -6.75 13.52
CA ALA A 44 -12.67 -5.67 13.28
C ALA A 44 -13.32 -4.50 12.53
N LEU A 45 -14.17 -4.79 11.54
CA LEU A 45 -14.92 -3.78 10.79
C LEU A 45 -15.92 -3.04 11.66
N ALA A 46 -16.70 -3.77 12.46
CA ALA A 46 -17.67 -3.16 13.39
C ALA A 46 -16.97 -2.23 14.39
N GLU A 47 -15.82 -2.65 14.92
CA GLU A 47 -15.00 -1.82 15.82
C GLU A 47 -14.47 -0.57 15.09
N ALA A 48 -13.97 -0.71 13.86
CA ALA A 48 -13.49 0.41 13.06
C ALA A 48 -14.59 1.44 12.78
N GLN A 49 -15.80 0.98 12.48
CA GLN A 49 -16.97 1.85 12.28
C GLN A 49 -17.37 2.57 13.57
N ALA A 50 -17.40 1.87 14.70
CA ALA A 50 -17.72 2.45 16.01
C ALA A 50 -16.73 3.55 16.42
N LEU A 51 -15.44 3.40 16.02
CA LEU A 51 -14.38 4.37 16.30
C LEU A 51 -14.28 5.49 15.23
N GLY A 52 -15.09 5.43 14.18
CA GLY A 52 -15.05 6.41 13.09
C GLY A 52 -13.86 6.28 12.12
N PHE A 53 -13.19 5.12 12.12
CA PHE A 53 -12.11 4.82 11.17
C PHE A 53 -12.62 4.25 9.85
N ALA A 54 -13.81 3.64 9.85
CA ALA A 54 -14.49 3.15 8.66
C ALA A 54 -15.87 3.81 8.52
N GLU A 55 -16.23 4.14 7.29
CA GLU A 55 -17.57 4.62 6.95
C GLU A 55 -18.61 3.48 6.97
N ALA A 56 -19.90 3.84 6.87
CA ALA A 56 -20.98 2.86 6.81
C ALA A 56 -20.86 1.92 5.60
N ASP A 57 -20.41 2.46 4.45
CA ASP A 57 -20.02 1.67 3.29
C ASP A 57 -18.47 1.65 3.16
N PRO A 58 -17.80 0.60 3.64
CA PRO A 58 -16.35 0.50 3.62
C PRO A 58 -15.80 -0.11 2.32
N THR A 59 -16.64 -0.38 1.33
CA THR A 59 -16.31 -1.16 0.11
C THR A 59 -15.07 -0.63 -0.61
N ALA A 60 -14.91 0.70 -0.71
CA ALA A 60 -13.74 1.29 -1.36
C ALA A 60 -12.44 1.02 -0.62
N ASP A 61 -12.49 1.00 0.72
CA ASP A 61 -11.32 0.74 1.57
C ASP A 61 -10.97 -0.75 1.58
N VAL A 62 -11.94 -1.60 1.93
CA VAL A 62 -11.69 -3.05 2.10
C VAL A 62 -11.47 -3.77 0.77
N GLY A 63 -12.12 -3.32 -0.31
CA GLY A 63 -11.90 -3.82 -1.66
C GLY A 63 -10.60 -3.33 -2.30
N GLY A 64 -9.96 -2.30 -1.72
CA GLY A 64 -8.68 -1.75 -2.19
C GLY A 64 -8.78 -0.68 -3.28
N PHE A 65 -9.98 -0.25 -3.65
CA PHE A 65 -10.17 0.76 -4.71
C PHE A 65 -9.60 2.13 -4.33
N ASP A 66 -9.66 2.52 -3.05
CA ASP A 66 -9.00 3.72 -2.55
C ASP A 66 -7.47 3.65 -2.74
N LEU A 67 -6.87 2.48 -2.44
CA LEU A 67 -5.45 2.24 -2.67
C LEU A 67 -5.08 2.26 -4.16
N VAL A 68 -5.94 1.75 -5.05
CA VAL A 68 -5.74 1.85 -6.51
C VAL A 68 -5.64 3.31 -6.93
N ASN A 69 -6.61 4.14 -6.54
CA ASN A 69 -6.62 5.57 -6.86
C ASN A 69 -5.36 6.28 -6.34
N LYS A 70 -4.97 5.99 -5.09
CA LYS A 70 -3.75 6.52 -4.48
C LYS A 70 -2.48 6.06 -5.21
N SER A 71 -2.44 4.80 -5.68
CA SER A 71 -1.31 4.26 -6.44
C SER A 71 -1.15 4.93 -7.80
N ILE A 72 -2.25 5.23 -8.48
CA ILE A 72 -2.26 5.96 -9.76
C ILE A 72 -1.70 7.38 -9.58
N VAL A 73 -2.19 8.10 -8.59
CA VAL A 73 -1.70 9.46 -8.27
C VAL A 73 -0.23 9.43 -7.86
N THR A 74 0.18 8.40 -7.11
CA THR A 74 1.57 8.21 -6.69
C THR A 74 2.46 7.93 -7.90
N ALA A 75 2.05 7.06 -8.83
CA ALA A 75 2.79 6.76 -10.05
C ALA A 75 2.99 8.01 -10.93
N ALA A 76 1.93 8.81 -11.08
CA ALA A 76 2.02 10.08 -11.80
C ALA A 76 3.05 11.03 -11.17
N ALA A 77 3.09 11.11 -9.83
CA ALA A 77 4.02 11.97 -9.11
C ALA A 77 5.46 11.45 -9.08
N ALA A 78 5.64 10.12 -8.99
CA ALA A 78 6.94 9.47 -8.87
C ALA A 78 7.61 9.26 -10.22
N PHE A 79 6.85 8.81 -11.22
CA PHE A 79 7.39 8.34 -12.49
C PHE A 79 7.13 9.31 -13.66
N GLY A 80 6.32 10.36 -13.44
CA GLY A 80 5.92 11.28 -14.50
C GLY A 80 5.00 10.65 -15.55
N CYS A 81 4.47 9.45 -15.29
CA CYS A 81 3.55 8.77 -16.20
C CYS A 81 2.25 8.38 -15.47
N VAL A 82 1.15 8.52 -16.19
CA VAL A 82 -0.18 8.10 -15.71
C VAL A 82 -0.50 6.79 -16.41
N PRO A 83 -0.94 5.75 -15.66
CA PRO A 83 -1.44 4.53 -16.29
C PRO A 83 -2.56 4.89 -17.27
N GLY A 84 -2.51 4.31 -18.47
CA GLY A 84 -3.65 4.42 -19.39
C GLY A 84 -4.90 3.76 -18.80
N VAL A 85 -6.08 4.14 -19.30
CA VAL A 85 -7.36 3.55 -18.88
C VAL A 85 -7.37 2.03 -19.01
N GLU A 86 -6.63 1.51 -19.98
CA GLU A 86 -6.47 0.07 -20.24
C GLU A 86 -5.40 -0.62 -19.39
N THR A 87 -4.66 0.12 -18.54
CA THR A 87 -3.61 -0.49 -17.71
C THR A 87 -4.26 -1.19 -16.52
N PRO A 88 -4.26 -2.52 -16.46
CA PRO A 88 -4.86 -3.22 -15.34
C PRO A 88 -4.05 -2.98 -14.07
N VAL A 89 -4.73 -2.63 -12.99
CA VAL A 89 -4.16 -2.62 -11.65
C VAL A 89 -4.72 -3.83 -10.89
N PRO A 90 -3.98 -4.93 -10.76
CA PRO A 90 -4.43 -6.08 -9.99
C PRO A 90 -4.74 -5.68 -8.56
N VAL A 91 -5.89 -6.11 -8.06
CA VAL A 91 -6.38 -5.82 -6.72
C VAL A 91 -6.80 -7.11 -6.02
N VAL A 92 -6.33 -7.29 -4.80
CA VAL A 92 -6.83 -8.30 -3.87
C VAL A 92 -7.31 -7.59 -2.61
N GLY A 93 -8.61 -7.64 -2.35
CA GLY A 93 -9.22 -7.02 -1.17
C GLY A 93 -8.96 -7.80 0.13
N LEU A 94 -9.39 -7.22 1.24
CA LEU A 94 -9.19 -7.77 2.59
C LEU A 94 -10.21 -8.84 2.97
N GLU A 95 -11.36 -8.90 2.32
CA GLU A 95 -12.49 -9.77 2.71
C GLU A 95 -12.14 -11.27 2.64
N LYS A 96 -11.09 -11.60 1.88
CA LYS A 96 -10.62 -12.99 1.73
C LYS A 96 -9.59 -13.41 2.78
N LEU A 97 -9.15 -12.50 3.64
CA LEU A 97 -8.21 -12.82 4.70
C LEU A 97 -8.92 -13.52 5.87
N SER A 98 -8.29 -14.54 6.41
CA SER A 98 -8.75 -15.23 7.62
C SER A 98 -7.82 -14.99 8.81
N VAL A 99 -8.37 -15.08 10.01
CA VAL A 99 -7.60 -15.00 11.26
C VAL A 99 -6.57 -16.13 11.34
N ASP A 100 -6.94 -17.32 10.88
CA ASP A 100 -6.03 -18.47 10.87
C ASP A 100 -4.79 -18.20 10.00
N PHE A 101 -4.97 -17.54 8.85
CA PHE A 101 -3.84 -17.11 8.01
C PHE A 101 -2.95 -16.10 8.74
N MET A 102 -3.53 -15.16 9.48
CA MET A 102 -2.76 -14.19 10.28
C MET A 102 -1.94 -14.89 11.37
N HIS A 103 -2.52 -15.86 12.06
CA HIS A 103 -1.84 -16.62 13.09
C HIS A 103 -0.72 -17.51 12.49
N LEU A 104 -0.96 -18.13 11.34
CA LEU A 104 0.07 -18.89 10.64
C LEU A 104 1.24 -18.00 10.24
N ALA A 105 0.96 -16.84 9.66
CA ALA A 105 1.98 -15.86 9.29
C ALA A 105 2.82 -15.43 10.51
N ALA A 106 2.18 -15.17 11.64
CA ALA A 106 2.88 -14.77 12.87
C ALA A 106 3.82 -15.87 13.39
N ARG A 107 3.41 -17.15 13.32
CA ARG A 107 4.26 -18.30 13.70
C ARG A 107 5.53 -18.40 12.85
N GLU A 108 5.44 -17.98 11.59
CA GLU A 108 6.56 -17.97 10.63
C GLU A 108 7.39 -16.66 10.71
N GLY A 109 7.20 -15.85 11.74
CA GLY A 109 7.90 -14.57 11.88
C GLY A 109 7.52 -13.55 10.79
N LYS A 110 6.30 -13.67 10.27
CA LYS A 110 5.75 -12.80 9.23
C LYS A 110 4.59 -11.97 9.78
N THR A 111 4.31 -10.88 9.09
CA THR A 111 3.09 -10.09 9.32
C THR A 111 2.44 -9.74 7.99
N VAL A 112 1.15 -9.45 8.01
CA VAL A 112 0.40 -9.03 6.83
C VAL A 112 0.20 -7.51 6.89
N ARG A 113 0.33 -6.83 5.75
CA ARG A 113 -0.06 -5.42 5.58
C ARG A 113 -0.78 -5.23 4.26
N PHE A 114 -1.77 -4.34 4.24
CA PHE A 114 -2.49 -3.98 3.02
C PHE A 114 -1.77 -2.87 2.30
N MET A 115 -1.19 -3.15 1.15
CA MET A 115 -0.24 -2.27 0.52
C MET A 115 -0.58 -1.98 -0.94
N ALA A 116 -0.29 -0.74 -1.34
CA ALA A 116 -0.13 -0.38 -2.73
C ALA A 116 1.35 -0.42 -3.11
N PHE A 117 1.66 -0.83 -4.32
CA PHE A 117 3.01 -0.83 -4.85
C PHE A 117 3.02 -0.48 -6.33
N GLY A 118 4.12 0.10 -6.77
CA GLY A 118 4.33 0.48 -8.15
C GLY A 118 5.78 0.42 -8.55
N ARG A 119 6.00 0.06 -9.79
CA ARG A 119 7.33 0.04 -10.41
C ARG A 119 7.25 0.57 -11.83
N CYS A 120 8.23 1.39 -12.20
CA CYS A 120 8.41 1.87 -13.57
C CYS A 120 9.78 1.41 -14.09
N ALA A 121 9.79 0.51 -15.04
CA ALA A 121 11.00 0.14 -15.75
C ALA A 121 11.25 1.14 -16.89
N ALA A 122 12.04 2.18 -16.60
CA ALA A 122 12.47 3.18 -17.57
C ALA A 122 13.53 2.60 -18.44
N ASN A 123 13.55 2.04 -19.46
CA ASN A 123 14.57 1.49 -20.38
C ASN A 123 14.49 -0.04 -20.55
N ARG A 124 13.47 -0.49 -21.26
CA ARG A 124 13.69 -1.67 -22.10
C ARG A 124 14.24 -1.17 -23.45
N PRO A 125 15.35 -1.70 -23.95
CA PRO A 125 15.77 -1.43 -25.32
C PRO A 125 14.59 -1.72 -26.25
N ASN A 126 14.22 -0.77 -27.10
CA ASN A 126 13.09 -0.84 -28.04
C ASN A 126 11.66 -0.73 -27.43
N ALA A 127 11.48 -0.34 -26.18
CA ALA A 127 10.14 -0.05 -25.64
C ALA A 127 9.68 1.34 -26.08
N GLN A 128 8.51 1.43 -26.71
CA GLN A 128 7.90 2.70 -27.12
C GLN A 128 7.37 3.51 -25.92
N ALA A 129 7.23 2.89 -24.74
CA ALA A 129 6.84 3.53 -23.49
C ALA A 129 7.46 2.80 -22.29
N PRO A 130 7.67 3.48 -21.12
CA PRO A 130 8.13 2.82 -19.92
C PRO A 130 7.10 1.78 -19.47
N ALA A 131 7.59 0.59 -19.08
CA ALA A 131 6.72 -0.45 -18.53
C ALA A 131 6.32 -0.07 -17.09
N LEU A 132 5.07 0.30 -16.89
CA LEU A 132 4.48 0.61 -15.59
C LEU A 132 3.73 -0.63 -15.07
N ALA A 133 4.02 -1.00 -13.82
CA ALA A 133 3.28 -2.02 -13.08
C ALA A 133 2.80 -1.42 -11.76
N LEU A 134 1.51 -1.56 -11.47
CA LEU A 134 0.87 -1.19 -10.21
C LEU A 134 0.17 -2.41 -9.62
N GLY A 135 -0.04 -2.41 -8.32
CA GLY A 135 -0.82 -3.46 -7.67
C GLY A 135 -1.24 -3.06 -6.26
N VAL A 136 -2.32 -3.69 -5.78
CA VAL A 136 -2.85 -3.55 -4.43
C VAL A 136 -3.19 -4.93 -3.89
N ALA A 137 -2.60 -5.28 -2.75
CA ALA A 137 -2.86 -6.58 -2.13
C ALA A 137 -2.48 -6.58 -0.64
N PRO A 138 -3.01 -7.53 0.14
CA PRO A 138 -2.38 -7.98 1.37
C PRO A 138 -1.01 -8.58 1.04
N VAL A 139 0.03 -8.10 1.71
CA VAL A 139 1.43 -8.53 1.49
C VAL A 139 1.97 -9.15 2.76
N LEU A 140 2.60 -10.32 2.61
CA LEU A 140 3.27 -11.01 3.69
C LEU A 140 4.71 -10.49 3.82
N LEU A 141 5.02 -9.87 4.94
CA LEU A 141 6.29 -9.21 5.22
C LEU A 141 7.07 -9.93 6.33
N SER A 142 8.39 -9.76 6.37
CA SER A 142 9.14 -10.10 7.58
C SER A 142 8.67 -9.23 8.74
N SER A 143 8.46 -9.82 9.92
CA SER A 143 8.08 -9.06 11.13
C SER A 143 9.12 -8.01 11.53
N THR A 144 10.34 -8.07 10.99
CA THR A 144 11.42 -7.12 11.22
C THR A 144 11.48 -5.99 10.18
N SER A 145 10.61 -6.00 9.16
CA SER A 145 10.58 -4.92 8.17
C SER A 145 9.94 -3.65 8.74
N LEU A 146 10.28 -2.50 8.18
CA LEU A 146 9.76 -1.22 8.62
C LEU A 146 8.23 -1.17 8.53
N GLU A 147 7.68 -1.66 7.43
CA GLU A 147 6.24 -1.70 7.17
C GLU A 147 5.50 -2.61 8.16
N ALA A 148 6.15 -3.68 8.62
CA ALA A 148 5.58 -4.60 9.60
C ALA A 148 5.24 -3.92 10.94
N GLY A 149 6.03 -2.91 11.34
CA GLY A 149 5.84 -2.15 12.57
C GLY A 149 4.70 -1.11 12.51
N VAL A 150 4.08 -0.90 11.35
CA VAL A 150 3.02 0.10 11.17
C VAL A 150 1.67 -0.48 11.59
N GLY A 151 1.27 -0.25 12.83
CA GLY A 151 -0.02 -0.72 13.37
C GLY A 151 -1.11 0.34 13.34
N ARG A 152 -2.29 -0.02 13.87
CA ARG A 152 -3.47 0.85 13.97
C ARG A 152 -3.87 1.42 12.60
N ASN A 153 -4.29 2.68 12.57
CA ASN A 153 -4.69 3.42 11.38
C ASN A 153 -3.57 4.30 10.79
N TYR A 154 -2.31 4.03 11.17
CA TYR A 154 -1.17 4.75 10.63
C TYR A 154 -0.84 4.32 9.20
N ASN A 155 -0.17 5.22 8.50
CA ASN A 155 0.29 5.03 7.14
C ASN A 155 1.82 5.05 7.08
N LEU A 156 2.37 4.37 6.10
CA LEU A 156 3.78 4.44 5.72
C LEU A 156 3.88 4.41 4.21
N ALA A 157 4.66 5.31 3.65
CA ALA A 157 4.94 5.29 2.22
C ALA A 157 6.44 5.39 1.98
N SER A 158 6.96 4.52 1.15
CA SER A 158 8.38 4.45 0.79
C SER A 158 8.56 4.55 -0.72
N PHE A 159 9.59 5.26 -1.16
CA PHE A 159 10.05 5.24 -2.54
C PHE A 159 11.52 4.87 -2.62
N TYR A 160 11.91 4.41 -3.80
CA TYR A 160 13.24 3.95 -4.13
C TYR A 160 13.67 4.62 -5.44
N GLY A 161 14.87 5.13 -5.44
CA GLY A 161 15.48 5.80 -6.59
C GLY A 161 16.92 5.35 -6.79
N ASP A 162 17.58 5.97 -7.75
CA ASP A 162 18.99 5.65 -8.09
C ASP A 162 19.99 6.24 -7.08
N VAL A 163 19.62 7.37 -6.45
CA VAL A 163 20.53 8.16 -5.58
C VAL A 163 20.12 8.04 -4.12
N ALA A 164 18.88 8.35 -3.80
CA ALA A 164 18.35 8.33 -2.43
C ALA A 164 17.41 7.13 -2.26
N SER A 165 17.87 6.06 -1.60
CA SER A 165 17.06 4.86 -1.45
C SER A 165 17.36 4.12 -0.15
N PRO A 166 16.31 3.64 0.56
CA PRO A 166 14.91 4.04 0.48
C PRO A 166 14.63 5.33 1.25
N MET A 167 13.63 6.11 0.83
CA MET A 167 13.06 7.20 1.64
C MET A 167 11.64 6.83 2.08
N SER A 168 11.38 6.90 3.38
CA SER A 168 10.11 6.49 3.97
C SER A 168 9.48 7.63 4.78
N PHE A 169 8.15 7.72 4.71
CA PHE A 169 7.35 8.74 5.39
C PHE A 169 6.25 8.06 6.20
N PHE A 170 6.23 8.34 7.48
CA PHE A 170 5.27 7.80 8.44
C PHE A 170 4.31 8.87 8.92
N GLY A 171 3.02 8.51 9.18
CA GLY A 171 2.02 9.43 9.73
C GLY A 171 0.61 8.85 9.84
#